data_20a2d07b61eb1dc6aa3917a46a8da68b
#
_entry.id   20a2d07b61eb1dc6aa3917a46a8da68b
#
_cell.length_a   1.000
_cell.length_b   1.000
_cell.length_c   1.000
_cell.angle_alpha   90.00
_cell.angle_beta   90.00
_cell.angle_gamma   90.00
#
_symmetry.space_group_name_H-M   'P 1'
#
loop_
_entity.id
_entity.type
_entity.pdbx_description
1 polymer ?
#
loop_
_entity_poly.entity_id
_entity_poly.type
_entity_poly.pdbx_seq_one_letter_code
_entity_poly.pdbx_strand_id
1 'polypeptide(L)'
;MTETLTSGEARLQAMAAPEGEIAAATHTLVIGPYLSRTAAASPHGPAPVSRSTQARLEEAVGLAAAIELDVVEAIPLSLARIRPSTYLGKGRVEEIAGLIKASEIGLVVMDCALSPVQQRNLEKEFGAKVIDRTGLILEIFGRRASTREGTLQVEHAHLAYQRSRLVRSWTHLERQRGGFGFLGGPGETQIEADRRMIQERMTRIERDLDAVVRTRGLHRQSRARVPYPIVALVGYTNAGKSSLFNTLTRAEVTAKDMLFATLDPTARATKLPHGENVILSDTVGFISDLPTALIAAFRATLEDAIEADVLLHVRDVSHVDSEAQAEDVGDVLRELGIETTAERIIEVWNKADLLDDDERTRLMNLSGQAKARNDRDSDAPVLVSALTGEGLAALTARIEARIGRHRASFAVSLPPEDGAALNWLYENAEILDRRAEADGTLHLAIRIAPEKEPRFLNRFSAARRLDRSA
;
A
#
# COMPACT_ATOMS: atom_id res chain seq x y z
N MET A 1 2.17 36.69 16.74
CA MET A 1 1.77 36.28 18.11
C MET A 1 2.29 34.85 18.26
N THR A 2 3.41 34.71 18.92
CA THR A 2 4.02 33.39 19.26
C THR A 2 3.24 32.86 20.46
N GLU A 3 2.40 31.84 20.23
CA GLU A 3 1.78 31.08 21.33
C GLU A 3 2.90 30.38 22.10
N THR A 4 3.10 30.77 23.33
CA THR A 4 3.95 30.04 24.29
C THR A 4 3.24 28.74 24.64
N LEU A 5 3.79 27.64 24.14
CA LEU A 5 3.34 26.28 24.47
C LEU A 5 3.32 26.10 25.98
N THR A 6 2.27 25.53 26.53
CA THR A 6 2.23 25.14 27.94
C THR A 6 3.28 24.08 28.23
N SER A 7 3.76 23.99 29.48
CA SER A 7 4.76 22.96 29.89
C SER A 7 4.32 21.53 29.55
N GLY A 8 3.01 21.25 29.50
CA GLY A 8 2.45 19.98 29.07
C GLY A 8 2.53 19.76 27.56
N GLU A 9 2.29 20.79 26.76
CA GLU A 9 2.36 20.73 25.29
C GLU A 9 3.80 20.60 24.80
N ALA A 10 4.75 21.30 25.43
CA ALA A 10 6.18 21.14 25.15
C ALA A 10 6.67 19.70 25.48
N ARG A 11 6.12 19.09 26.53
CA ARG A 11 6.44 17.73 26.93
C ARG A 11 5.79 16.69 26.01
N LEU A 12 4.56 16.95 25.54
CA LEU A 12 3.90 16.15 24.51
C LEU A 12 4.60 16.25 23.15
N GLN A 13 5.09 17.43 22.78
CA GLN A 13 5.92 17.60 21.58
C GLN A 13 7.26 16.87 21.70
N ALA A 14 7.88 16.85 22.89
CA ALA A 14 9.08 16.05 23.15
C ALA A 14 8.80 14.55 23.20
N MET A 15 7.58 14.13 23.53
CA MET A 15 7.14 12.72 23.51
C MET A 15 6.58 12.29 22.15
N ALA A 16 6.02 13.22 21.38
CA ALA A 16 5.55 13.01 20.01
C ALA A 16 6.63 13.28 18.97
N ALA A 17 7.69 13.99 19.34
CA ALA A 17 8.93 13.92 18.58
C ALA A 17 9.41 12.45 18.59
N PRO A 18 9.74 11.86 17.43
CA PRO A 18 10.37 10.54 17.40
C PRO A 18 11.48 10.53 18.45
N GLU A 19 11.50 9.52 19.33
CA GLU A 19 12.41 9.44 20.49
C GLU A 19 13.85 9.73 20.06
N GLY A 20 14.30 10.98 20.19
CA GLY A 20 15.52 11.60 19.66
C GLY A 20 15.68 11.25 18.18
N GLU A 21 15.41 12.21 17.27
CA GLU A 21 15.65 12.03 15.83
C GLU A 21 16.82 11.08 15.62
N ILE A 22 16.53 9.91 15.01
CA ILE A 22 17.62 9.01 14.62
C ILE A 22 18.41 9.83 13.61
N ALA A 23 19.57 10.30 14.04
CA ALA A 23 20.39 11.19 13.23
C ALA A 23 20.71 10.48 11.92
N ALA A 24 20.52 11.16 10.80
CA ALA A 24 21.02 10.67 9.53
C ALA A 24 22.50 10.26 9.70
N ALA A 25 22.89 9.12 9.12
CA ALA A 25 24.20 8.50 9.27
C ALA A 25 24.52 7.89 10.67
N THR A 26 23.51 7.48 11.45
CA THR A 26 23.78 6.63 12.63
C THR A 26 24.23 5.25 12.18
N HIS A 27 25.40 4.82 12.67
CA HIS A 27 25.91 3.45 12.43
C HIS A 27 24.88 2.44 12.93
N THR A 28 24.36 1.64 12.02
CA THR A 28 23.20 0.78 12.24
C THR A 28 23.54 -0.67 11.93
N LEU A 29 23.09 -1.57 12.81
CA LEU A 29 23.10 -3.02 12.60
C LEU A 29 21.68 -3.48 12.29
N VAL A 30 21.50 -4.20 11.18
CA VAL A 30 20.23 -4.85 10.85
C VAL A 30 20.30 -6.33 11.22
N ILE A 31 19.34 -6.81 12.01
CA ILE A 31 19.25 -8.21 12.43
C ILE A 31 17.96 -8.82 11.90
N GLY A 32 18.09 -9.87 11.11
CA GLY A 32 16.97 -10.68 10.60
C GLY A 32 16.80 -11.98 11.41
N PRO A 33 16.00 -12.00 12.50
CA PRO A 33 15.84 -13.16 13.36
C PRO A 33 14.70 -14.06 12.86
N TYR A 34 14.99 -14.95 11.93
CA TYR A 34 13.99 -15.77 11.24
C TYR A 34 13.88 -17.16 11.87
N LEU A 35 12.63 -17.65 12.05
CA LEU A 35 12.38 -19.01 12.52
C LEU A 35 12.83 -20.03 11.49
N SER A 36 13.50 -21.10 11.94
CA SER A 36 13.87 -22.21 11.07
C SER A 36 12.61 -22.91 10.50
N ARG A 37 12.72 -23.46 9.28
CA ARG A 37 11.58 -24.13 8.60
C ARG A 37 10.93 -25.23 9.44
N THR A 38 11.71 -25.95 10.25
CA THR A 38 11.21 -26.97 11.20
C THR A 38 10.40 -26.38 12.35
N ALA A 39 10.63 -25.11 12.72
CA ALA A 39 9.90 -24.42 13.78
C ALA A 39 8.66 -23.68 13.29
N ALA A 40 8.57 -23.37 12.00
CA ALA A 40 7.47 -22.64 11.37
C ALA A 40 6.36 -23.55 10.81
N ALA A 41 6.59 -24.86 10.70
CA ALA A 41 5.61 -25.80 10.15
C ALA A 41 4.39 -25.94 11.08
N SER A 42 3.24 -25.43 10.64
CA SER A 42 1.94 -25.74 11.25
C SER A 42 1.48 -27.13 10.78
N PRO A 43 0.97 -27.99 11.67
CA PRO A 43 0.58 -29.36 11.29
C PRO A 43 -0.64 -29.45 10.37
N HIS A 44 -1.36 -28.36 10.09
CA HIS A 44 -2.72 -28.40 9.51
C HIS A 44 -2.99 -27.27 8.48
N GLY A 45 -2.00 -26.88 7.65
CA GLY A 45 -2.24 -25.91 6.58
C GLY A 45 -1.31 -26.12 5.37
N PRO A 46 -1.67 -25.62 4.17
CA PRO A 46 -0.72 -25.55 3.06
C PRO A 46 0.51 -24.76 3.53
N ALA A 47 1.70 -25.25 3.19
CA ALA A 47 2.93 -24.56 3.55
C ALA A 47 2.88 -23.14 2.94
N PRO A 48 3.03 -22.07 3.74
CA PRO A 48 3.09 -20.72 3.19
C PRO A 48 4.24 -20.66 2.18
N VAL A 49 4.06 -19.89 1.11
CA VAL A 49 5.12 -19.67 0.11
C VAL A 49 6.34 -19.16 0.86
N SER A 50 7.39 -19.95 0.85
CA SER A 50 8.57 -19.72 1.69
C SER A 50 9.37 -18.55 1.11
N ARG A 51 9.41 -17.43 1.83
CA ARG A 51 10.27 -16.31 1.48
C ARG A 51 11.74 -16.62 1.68
N SER A 52 12.58 -16.14 0.77
CA SER A 52 14.02 -16.21 0.90
C SER A 52 14.49 -15.42 2.13
N THR A 53 15.25 -16.07 3.01
CA THR A 53 15.87 -15.40 4.19
C THR A 53 16.74 -14.22 3.75
N GLN A 54 17.44 -14.36 2.65
CA GLN A 54 18.29 -13.32 2.09
C GLN A 54 17.45 -12.14 1.57
N ALA A 55 16.39 -12.38 0.82
CA ALA A 55 15.52 -11.34 0.30
C ALA A 55 14.81 -10.56 1.42
N ARG A 56 14.41 -11.25 2.51
CA ARG A 56 13.86 -10.58 3.70
C ARG A 56 14.87 -9.66 4.37
N LEU A 57 16.13 -10.11 4.50
CA LEU A 57 17.19 -9.29 5.08
C LEU A 57 17.49 -8.07 4.20
N GLU A 58 17.55 -8.25 2.88
CA GLU A 58 17.74 -7.18 1.92
C GLU A 58 16.59 -6.16 1.98
N GLU A 59 15.35 -6.62 2.13
CA GLU A 59 14.20 -5.75 2.38
C GLU A 59 14.36 -4.94 3.66
N ALA A 60 14.81 -5.56 4.77
CA ALA A 60 15.03 -4.86 6.04
C ALA A 60 16.15 -3.81 5.94
N VAL A 61 17.22 -4.11 5.20
CA VAL A 61 18.28 -3.14 4.87
C VAL A 61 17.73 -2.00 4.03
N GLY A 62 16.91 -2.30 3.02
CA GLY A 62 16.24 -1.29 2.19
C GLY A 62 15.30 -0.38 2.99
N LEU A 63 14.60 -0.91 4.01
CA LEU A 63 13.81 -0.10 4.95
C LEU A 63 14.67 0.85 5.77
N ALA A 64 15.81 0.38 6.29
CA ALA A 64 16.75 1.22 7.04
C ALA A 64 17.34 2.33 6.13
N ALA A 65 17.70 2.00 4.90
CA ALA A 65 18.20 2.94 3.91
C ALA A 65 17.14 3.99 3.50
N ALA A 66 15.84 3.65 3.55
CA ALA A 66 14.75 4.58 3.23
C ALA A 66 14.67 5.80 4.18
N ILE A 67 15.26 5.71 5.36
CA ILE A 67 15.41 6.81 6.32
C ILE A 67 16.90 7.22 6.52
N GLU A 68 17.72 6.95 5.52
CA GLU A 68 19.13 7.39 5.47
C GLU A 68 20.00 6.88 6.64
N LEU A 69 19.69 5.68 7.16
CA LEU A 69 20.54 5.02 8.14
C LEU A 69 21.79 4.44 7.46
N ASP A 70 22.93 4.57 8.14
CA ASP A 70 24.19 3.97 7.71
C ASP A 70 24.27 2.51 8.18
N VAL A 71 23.86 1.58 7.33
CA VAL A 71 23.88 0.14 7.65
C VAL A 71 25.28 -0.41 7.51
N VAL A 72 25.96 -0.54 8.65
CA VAL A 72 27.34 -1.06 8.72
C VAL A 72 27.34 -2.57 8.46
N GLU A 73 26.37 -3.30 9.01
CA GLU A 73 26.28 -4.75 8.89
C GLU A 73 24.84 -5.23 8.93
N ALA A 74 24.56 -6.34 8.25
CA ALA A 74 23.25 -7.01 8.25
C ALA A 74 23.42 -8.51 8.50
N ILE A 75 22.77 -9.05 9.56
CA ILE A 75 23.01 -10.42 10.03
C ILE A 75 21.70 -11.22 9.98
N PRO A 76 21.62 -12.29 9.16
CA PRO A 76 20.51 -13.23 9.24
C PRO A 76 20.75 -14.21 10.39
N LEU A 77 19.76 -14.38 11.25
CA LEU A 77 19.81 -15.31 12.37
C LEU A 77 18.73 -16.37 12.24
N SER A 78 19.11 -17.63 12.13
CA SER A 78 18.16 -18.74 12.18
C SER A 78 17.83 -19.09 13.64
N LEU A 79 16.54 -19.03 14.00
CA LEU A 79 16.05 -19.31 15.35
C LEU A 79 15.26 -20.60 15.39
N ALA A 80 15.60 -21.48 16.33
CA ALA A 80 14.78 -22.65 16.63
C ALA A 80 13.52 -22.29 17.45
N ARG A 81 13.60 -21.23 18.27
CA ARG A 81 12.47 -20.72 19.07
C ARG A 81 12.73 -19.27 19.51
N ILE A 82 11.65 -18.51 19.68
CA ILE A 82 11.67 -17.15 20.21
C ILE A 82 11.81 -17.20 21.75
N ARG A 83 12.72 -16.39 22.32
CA ARG A 83 12.85 -16.25 23.76
C ARG A 83 11.95 -15.14 24.29
N PRO A 84 11.19 -15.37 25.38
CA PRO A 84 10.29 -14.36 25.92
C PRO A 84 10.99 -13.08 26.41
N SER A 85 12.22 -13.20 26.91
CA SER A 85 12.97 -12.09 27.51
C SER A 85 13.69 -11.19 26.51
N THR A 86 14.29 -11.77 25.46
CA THR A 86 15.23 -11.07 24.56
C THR A 86 14.99 -11.41 23.09
N TYR A 87 13.93 -12.16 22.74
CA TYR A 87 13.70 -12.72 21.41
C TYR A 87 14.79 -13.70 20.98
N LEU A 88 16.06 -13.34 21.18
CA LEU A 88 17.28 -14.10 20.83
C LEU A 88 17.76 -14.97 22.00
N GLY A 89 18.54 -16.00 21.71
CA GLY A 89 19.24 -16.79 22.74
C GLY A 89 20.40 -16.01 23.37
N LYS A 90 20.72 -16.29 24.66
CA LYS A 90 21.70 -15.56 25.45
C LYS A 90 23.09 -15.46 24.78
N GLY A 91 23.63 -16.56 24.25
CA GLY A 91 24.91 -16.55 23.55
C GLY A 91 24.96 -15.64 22.32
N ARG A 92 23.83 -15.59 21.55
CA ARG A 92 23.72 -14.67 20.41
C ARG A 92 23.63 -13.21 20.85
N VAL A 93 22.94 -12.92 21.96
CA VAL A 93 22.89 -11.57 22.53
C VAL A 93 24.28 -11.10 22.94
N GLU A 94 25.08 -11.96 23.60
CA GLU A 94 26.45 -11.66 24.00
C GLU A 94 27.40 -11.43 22.81
N GLU A 95 27.29 -12.27 21.78
CA GLU A 95 28.04 -12.13 20.52
C GLU A 95 27.76 -10.80 19.82
N ILE A 96 26.46 -10.46 19.66
CA ILE A 96 26.01 -9.23 19.02
C ILE A 96 26.42 -7.99 19.86
N ALA A 97 26.31 -8.06 21.17
CA ALA A 97 26.75 -6.98 22.04
C ALA A 97 28.27 -6.69 21.90
N GLY A 98 29.08 -7.72 21.72
CA GLY A 98 30.50 -7.59 21.38
C GLY A 98 30.74 -6.88 20.04
N LEU A 99 29.98 -7.25 19.00
CA LEU A 99 30.03 -6.63 17.67
C LEU A 99 29.62 -5.15 17.72
N ILE A 100 28.51 -4.84 18.38
CA ILE A 100 27.99 -3.48 18.54
C ILE A 100 29.05 -2.56 19.16
N LYS A 101 29.70 -3.04 20.18
CA LYS A 101 30.77 -2.29 20.88
C LYS A 101 32.01 -2.11 20.01
N ALA A 102 32.39 -3.14 19.25
CA ALA A 102 33.56 -3.09 18.36
C ALA A 102 33.38 -2.14 17.17
N SER A 103 32.16 -2.04 16.62
CA SER A 103 31.83 -1.24 15.45
C SER A 103 31.14 0.09 15.79
N GLU A 104 31.10 0.49 17.04
CA GLU A 104 30.50 1.75 17.55
C GLU A 104 29.05 1.94 17.01
N ILE A 105 28.26 0.87 17.02
CA ILE A 105 26.88 0.87 16.52
C ILE A 105 25.97 1.57 17.53
N GLY A 106 25.27 2.62 17.09
CA GLY A 106 24.35 3.38 17.91
C GLY A 106 22.91 2.89 17.83
N LEU A 107 22.54 2.18 16.74
CA LEU A 107 21.18 1.71 16.48
C LEU A 107 21.19 0.26 16.02
N VAL A 108 20.26 -0.53 16.57
CA VAL A 108 19.98 -1.90 16.10
C VAL A 108 18.55 -1.98 15.57
N VAL A 109 18.40 -2.40 14.34
CA VAL A 109 17.12 -2.69 13.70
C VAL A 109 16.85 -4.19 13.79
N MET A 110 15.74 -4.57 14.40
CA MET A 110 15.26 -5.96 14.47
C MET A 110 14.15 -6.17 13.45
N ASP A 111 14.39 -7.00 12.41
CA ASP A 111 13.38 -7.33 11.40
C ASP A 111 12.33 -8.31 11.93
N CYS A 112 11.68 -7.93 13.00
CA CYS A 112 10.57 -8.65 13.63
C CYS A 112 9.81 -7.69 14.54
N ALA A 113 8.61 -8.09 14.99
CA ALA A 113 7.90 -7.37 16.04
C ALA A 113 8.47 -7.76 17.42
N LEU A 114 8.85 -6.77 18.22
CA LEU A 114 9.34 -6.98 19.59
C LEU A 114 8.25 -6.62 20.60
N SER A 115 8.17 -7.40 21.68
CA SER A 115 7.45 -6.93 22.86
C SER A 115 8.26 -5.83 23.55
N PRO A 116 7.61 -4.90 24.29
CA PRO A 116 8.31 -3.84 25.02
C PRO A 116 9.37 -4.35 26.00
N VAL A 117 9.14 -5.53 26.60
CA VAL A 117 10.10 -6.19 27.50
C VAL A 117 11.33 -6.69 26.73
N GLN A 118 11.11 -7.29 25.57
CA GLN A 118 12.21 -7.75 24.70
C GLN A 118 13.06 -6.58 24.23
N GLN A 119 12.45 -5.51 23.74
CA GLN A 119 13.17 -4.33 23.28
C GLN A 119 14.03 -3.74 24.41
N ARG A 120 13.44 -3.45 25.57
CA ARG A 120 14.15 -2.90 26.72
C ARG A 120 15.31 -3.78 27.18
N ASN A 121 15.11 -5.11 27.21
CA ASN A 121 16.17 -6.02 27.62
C ASN A 121 17.30 -6.04 26.59
N LEU A 122 16.98 -6.02 25.29
CA LEU A 122 17.97 -5.93 24.21
C LEU A 122 18.75 -4.61 24.30
N GLU A 123 18.11 -3.47 24.48
CA GLU A 123 18.76 -2.17 24.64
C GLU A 123 19.74 -2.18 25.82
N LYS A 124 19.36 -2.81 26.95
CA LYS A 124 20.21 -2.95 28.12
C LYS A 124 21.43 -3.83 27.85
N GLU A 125 21.27 -4.95 27.18
CA GLU A 125 22.35 -5.89 26.86
C GLU A 125 23.28 -5.35 25.76
N PHE A 126 22.74 -4.67 24.77
CA PHE A 126 23.48 -4.12 23.64
C PHE A 126 24.17 -2.78 23.97
N GLY A 127 23.64 -2.00 24.93
CA GLY A 127 24.09 -0.64 25.19
C GLY A 127 23.82 0.31 24.01
N ALA A 128 22.93 -0.05 23.08
CA ALA A 128 22.55 0.70 21.90
C ALA A 128 21.02 0.77 21.82
N LYS A 129 20.50 1.75 21.08
CA LYS A 129 19.06 1.86 20.82
C LYS A 129 18.59 0.69 19.96
N VAL A 130 17.41 0.14 20.26
CA VAL A 130 16.81 -0.95 19.48
C VAL A 130 15.46 -0.51 18.92
N ILE A 131 15.26 -0.67 17.62
CA ILE A 131 13.99 -0.45 16.95
C ILE A 131 13.52 -1.75 16.29
N ASP A 132 12.24 -2.05 16.39
CA ASP A 132 11.67 -3.19 15.70
C ASP A 132 11.12 -2.80 14.33
N ARG A 133 10.72 -3.79 13.51
CA ARG A 133 10.16 -3.56 12.17
C ARG A 133 8.99 -2.56 12.17
N THR A 134 8.09 -2.67 13.15
CA THR A 134 6.94 -1.76 13.29
C THR A 134 7.39 -0.33 13.54
N GLY A 135 8.30 -0.12 14.46
CA GLY A 135 8.86 1.20 14.76
C GLY A 135 9.60 1.79 13.56
N LEU A 136 10.39 0.97 12.84
CA LEU A 136 11.09 1.42 11.64
C LEU A 136 10.12 1.88 10.53
N ILE A 137 9.06 1.13 10.28
CA ILE A 137 8.02 1.51 9.29
C ILE A 137 7.34 2.82 9.71
N LEU A 138 7.04 3.00 10.99
CA LEU A 138 6.47 4.25 11.50
C LEU A 138 7.40 5.45 11.29
N GLU A 139 8.69 5.30 11.51
CA GLU A 139 9.69 6.35 11.26
C GLU A 139 9.75 6.72 9.76
N ILE A 140 9.72 5.71 8.87
CA ILE A 140 9.68 5.94 7.41
C ILE A 140 8.44 6.76 7.05
N PHE A 141 7.29 6.39 7.59
CA PHE A 141 6.04 7.09 7.32
C PHE A 141 6.02 8.50 7.90
N GLY A 142 6.60 8.70 9.10
CA GLY A 142 6.76 10.02 9.69
C GLY A 142 7.54 10.99 8.81
N ARG A 143 8.61 10.49 8.15
CA ARG A 143 9.41 11.30 7.21
C ARG A 143 8.75 11.51 5.84
N ARG A 144 7.80 10.66 5.44
CA ARG A 144 7.16 10.69 4.12
C ARG A 144 5.81 11.39 4.10
N ALA A 145 5.12 11.47 5.23
CA ALA A 145 3.81 12.12 5.33
C ALA A 145 3.95 13.61 5.02
N SER A 146 3.38 14.06 3.91
CA SER A 146 3.41 15.46 3.47
C SER A 146 2.04 16.11 3.54
N THR A 147 0.95 15.32 3.45
CA THR A 147 -0.41 15.83 3.59
C THR A 147 -0.80 15.94 5.06
N ARG A 148 -1.69 16.88 5.37
CA ARG A 148 -2.25 17.04 6.73
C ARG A 148 -2.90 15.74 7.22
N GLU A 149 -3.60 15.05 6.35
CA GLU A 149 -4.25 13.78 6.67
C GLU A 149 -3.22 12.69 6.98
N GLY A 150 -2.25 12.49 6.09
CA GLY A 150 -1.16 11.52 6.28
C GLY A 150 -0.37 11.79 7.57
N THR A 151 -0.04 13.04 7.86
CA THR A 151 0.65 13.42 9.10
C THR A 151 -0.16 13.07 10.34
N LEU A 152 -1.47 13.36 10.36
CA LEU A 152 -2.34 13.02 11.49
C LEU A 152 -2.48 11.50 11.66
N GLN A 153 -2.59 10.75 10.57
CA GLN A 153 -2.68 9.29 10.61
C GLN A 153 -1.41 8.64 11.16
N VAL A 154 -0.26 9.11 10.70
CA VAL A 154 1.05 8.62 11.18
C VAL A 154 1.25 9.00 12.65
N GLU A 155 0.92 10.23 13.06
CA GLU A 155 1.00 10.65 14.45
C GLU A 155 0.10 9.78 15.34
N HIS A 156 -1.13 9.50 14.90
CA HIS A 156 -2.06 8.62 15.63
C HIS A 156 -1.48 7.20 15.81
N ALA A 157 -0.95 6.61 14.72
CA ALA A 157 -0.35 5.28 14.76
C ALA A 157 0.90 5.23 15.66
N HIS A 158 1.73 6.29 15.64
CA HIS A 158 2.91 6.43 16.48
C HIS A 158 2.53 6.51 17.96
N LEU A 159 1.54 7.32 18.32
CA LEU A 159 1.02 7.42 19.67
C LEU A 159 0.40 6.09 20.16
N ALA A 160 -0.30 5.36 19.29
CA ALA A 160 -0.83 4.03 19.61
C ALA A 160 0.28 3.02 19.90
N TYR A 161 1.35 3.05 19.10
CA TYR A 161 2.54 2.25 19.30
C TYR A 161 3.24 2.58 20.62
N GLN A 162 3.50 3.86 20.91
CA GLN A 162 4.08 4.32 22.17
C GLN A 162 3.21 3.91 23.37
N ARG A 163 1.89 4.13 23.30
CA ARG A 163 0.94 3.72 24.36
C ARG A 163 1.02 2.23 24.66
N SER A 164 1.15 1.39 23.64
CA SER A 164 1.27 -0.06 23.80
C SER A 164 2.54 -0.44 24.57
N ARG A 165 3.59 0.35 24.45
CA ARG A 165 4.89 0.14 25.11
C ARG A 165 4.92 0.64 26.54
N LEU A 166 4.23 1.75 26.85
CA LEU A 166 4.11 2.26 28.21
C LEU A 166 3.38 1.29 29.17
N VAL A 167 2.34 0.60 28.68
CA VAL A 167 1.51 -0.29 29.53
C VAL A 167 2.28 -1.49 30.06
N ARG A 168 3.27 -2.01 29.35
CA ARG A 168 3.97 -3.25 29.72
C ARG A 168 5.28 -3.06 30.51
N SER A 169 5.83 -1.86 30.61
CA SER A 169 7.05 -1.64 31.40
C SER A 169 6.78 -1.64 32.91
N TRP A 170 5.54 -1.52 33.35
CA TRP A 170 5.14 -1.25 34.74
C TRP A 170 4.71 -2.45 35.59
N THR A 171 4.28 -3.54 35.00
CA THR A 171 3.88 -4.73 35.77
C THR A 171 5.01 -5.36 36.58
N HIS A 172 6.26 -4.97 36.32
CA HIS A 172 7.40 -5.46 37.11
C HIS A 172 7.76 -4.61 38.33
N LEU A 173 7.43 -3.30 38.36
CA LEU A 173 7.75 -2.42 39.49
C LEU A 173 6.72 -2.54 40.63
N GLU A 174 5.45 -2.84 40.31
CA GLU A 174 4.43 -3.10 41.35
C GLU A 174 4.71 -4.36 42.17
N ARG A 175 5.32 -5.40 41.57
CA ARG A 175 5.70 -6.62 42.30
C ARG A 175 6.89 -6.45 43.23
N GLN A 176 7.71 -5.43 43.08
CA GLN A 176 8.86 -5.14 43.97
C GLN A 176 8.50 -4.22 45.15
N ARG A 177 7.34 -3.55 45.11
CA ARG A 177 6.80 -2.77 46.24
C ARG A 177 5.75 -3.54 47.03
N GLY A 178 5.99 -4.82 47.27
CA GLY A 178 5.27 -5.58 48.25
C GLY A 178 5.62 -5.11 49.66
N GLY A 179 4.73 -4.42 50.31
CA GLY A 179 4.84 -4.08 51.69
C GLY A 179 4.60 -2.60 52.02
N PHE A 180 3.47 -2.35 52.69
CA PHE A 180 3.11 -1.08 53.31
C PHE A 180 2.87 0.14 52.41
N GLY A 181 1.63 0.32 51.95
CA GLY A 181 1.26 1.50 51.18
C GLY A 181 -0.16 1.92 51.30
N PHE A 182 -0.70 2.08 52.54
CA PHE A 182 -2.06 2.65 52.77
C PHE A 182 -1.97 4.17 53.04
N LEU A 183 -0.90 4.86 52.68
CA LEU A 183 -0.71 6.30 52.89
C LEU A 183 -0.19 7.06 51.68
N GLY A 184 -0.48 6.58 50.47
CA GLY A 184 -0.35 7.37 49.25
C GLY A 184 -1.74 7.95 48.91
N GLY A 185 -1.95 9.26 49.07
CA GLY A 185 -3.12 9.95 48.60
C GLY A 185 -3.34 9.71 47.08
N PRO A 186 -4.50 10.10 46.49
CA PRO A 186 -4.81 9.88 45.08
C PRO A 186 -3.94 10.76 44.18
N GLY A 187 -2.63 10.50 44.17
CA GLY A 187 -1.68 11.08 43.23
C GLY A 187 -1.58 10.14 42.04
N GLU A 188 -1.99 10.61 40.88
CA GLU A 188 -1.80 9.95 39.60
C GLU A 188 -0.30 9.65 39.42
N THR A 189 0.04 8.39 39.12
CA THR A 189 1.44 8.06 38.82
C THR A 189 1.83 8.76 37.52
N GLN A 190 3.09 9.13 37.37
CA GLN A 190 3.58 9.83 36.17
C GLN A 190 3.19 9.10 34.88
N ILE A 191 3.13 7.78 34.91
CA ILE A 191 2.79 6.95 33.75
C ILE A 191 1.27 7.00 33.46
N GLU A 192 0.44 7.06 34.48
CA GLU A 192 -1.00 7.26 34.27
C GLU A 192 -1.28 8.62 33.65
N ALA A 193 -0.53 9.66 34.09
CA ALA A 193 -0.57 10.98 33.49
C ALA A 193 -0.08 10.96 32.02
N ASP A 194 1.04 10.32 31.75
CA ASP A 194 1.57 10.18 30.37
C ASP A 194 0.60 9.40 29.48
N ARG A 195 0.02 8.30 30.00
CA ARG A 195 -1.01 7.52 29.28
C ARG A 195 -2.25 8.33 28.97
N ARG A 196 -2.71 9.14 29.94
CA ARG A 196 -3.86 10.02 29.74
C ARG A 196 -3.57 11.08 28.68
N MET A 197 -2.39 11.73 28.76
CA MET A 197 -1.98 12.74 27.76
C MET A 197 -1.94 12.13 26.33
N ILE A 198 -1.36 10.95 26.18
CA ILE A 198 -1.35 10.24 24.88
C ILE A 198 -2.78 9.97 24.41
N GLN A 199 -3.65 9.47 25.30
CA GLN A 199 -5.03 9.17 24.94
C GLN A 199 -5.81 10.44 24.56
N GLU A 200 -5.62 11.55 25.27
CA GLU A 200 -6.24 12.85 24.95
C GLU A 200 -5.75 13.36 23.59
N ARG A 201 -4.47 13.22 23.29
CA ARG A 201 -3.90 13.59 21.99
C ARG A 201 -4.45 12.73 20.86
N MET A 202 -4.53 11.42 21.05
CA MET A 202 -5.15 10.49 20.08
C MET A 202 -6.61 10.88 19.80
N THR A 203 -7.40 11.16 20.85
CA THR A 203 -8.80 11.57 20.68
C THR A 203 -8.95 12.92 19.94
N ARG A 204 -8.00 13.84 20.13
CA ARG A 204 -7.96 15.10 19.35
C ARG A 204 -7.68 14.81 17.87
N ILE A 205 -6.67 13.98 17.59
CA ILE A 205 -6.32 13.58 16.21
C ILE A 205 -7.50 12.88 15.53
N GLU A 206 -8.20 11.98 16.20
CA GLU A 206 -9.40 11.31 15.67
C GLU A 206 -10.46 12.31 15.22
N ARG A 207 -10.72 13.35 16.03
CA ARG A 207 -11.66 14.42 15.67
C ARG A 207 -11.20 15.24 14.46
N ASP A 208 -9.90 15.53 14.39
CA ASP A 208 -9.31 16.26 13.27
C ASP A 208 -9.37 15.42 11.98
N LEU A 209 -9.11 14.13 12.05
CA LEU A 209 -9.28 13.19 10.95
C LEU A 209 -10.73 13.12 10.47
N ASP A 210 -11.70 13.03 11.38
CA ASP A 210 -13.12 13.06 11.04
C ASP A 210 -13.53 14.35 10.30
N ALA A 211 -12.93 15.48 10.66
CA ALA A 211 -13.16 16.74 9.97
C ALA A 211 -12.57 16.74 8.55
N VAL A 212 -11.38 16.19 8.37
CA VAL A 212 -10.73 16.04 7.05
C VAL A 212 -11.55 15.11 6.15
N VAL A 213 -11.98 13.95 6.66
CA VAL A 213 -12.81 12.98 5.92
C VAL A 213 -14.12 13.61 5.47
N ARG A 214 -14.80 14.39 6.35
CA ARG A 214 -16.03 15.11 5.98
C ARG A 214 -15.81 16.12 4.86
N THR A 215 -14.73 16.89 4.93
CA THR A 215 -14.38 17.88 3.90
C THR A 215 -14.09 17.20 2.57
N ARG A 216 -13.36 16.06 2.60
CA ARG A 216 -13.07 15.23 1.43
C ARG A 216 -14.35 14.67 0.81
N GLY A 217 -15.31 14.21 1.63
CA GLY A 217 -16.62 13.74 1.18
C GLY A 217 -17.40 14.81 0.42
N LEU A 218 -17.36 16.09 0.85
CA LEU A 218 -17.98 17.21 0.15
C LEU A 218 -17.31 17.50 -1.20
N HIS A 219 -15.99 17.49 -1.26
CA HIS A 219 -15.24 17.63 -2.51
C HIS A 219 -15.50 16.47 -3.47
N ARG A 220 -15.73 15.26 -2.95
CA ARG A 220 -16.07 14.07 -3.71
C ARG A 220 -17.45 14.16 -4.35
N GLN A 221 -18.46 14.63 -3.63
CA GLN A 221 -19.80 14.89 -4.19
C GLN A 221 -19.78 15.90 -5.35
N SER A 222 -18.88 16.83 -5.33
CA SER A 222 -18.67 17.77 -6.43
C SER A 222 -17.98 17.12 -7.64
N ARG A 223 -17.07 16.16 -7.42
CA ARG A 223 -16.42 15.34 -8.47
C ARG A 223 -17.36 14.31 -9.10
N ALA A 224 -18.34 13.79 -8.36
CA ALA A 224 -19.36 12.87 -8.87
C ALA A 224 -20.21 13.46 -10.00
N ARG A 225 -20.11 14.77 -10.28
CA ARG A 225 -20.74 15.42 -11.43
C ARG A 225 -20.05 15.14 -12.77
N VAL A 226 -18.80 14.63 -12.75
CA VAL A 226 -18.07 14.16 -13.94
C VAL A 226 -17.44 12.82 -13.58
N PRO A 227 -18.20 11.71 -13.75
CA PRO A 227 -17.77 10.40 -13.29
C PRO A 227 -16.76 9.81 -14.28
N TYR A 228 -15.48 10.17 -14.11
CA TYR A 228 -14.39 9.43 -14.75
C TYR A 228 -14.12 8.15 -13.97
N PRO A 229 -14.00 7.01 -14.65
CA PRO A 229 -13.58 5.77 -14.00
C PRO A 229 -12.25 5.93 -13.27
N ILE A 230 -12.15 5.31 -12.10
CA ILE A 230 -10.95 5.34 -11.27
C ILE A 230 -10.18 4.03 -11.47
N VAL A 231 -8.91 4.16 -11.80
CA VAL A 231 -7.96 3.05 -11.93
C VAL A 231 -6.88 3.24 -10.87
N ALA A 232 -6.81 2.36 -9.88
CA ALA A 232 -5.81 2.47 -8.81
C ALA A 232 -4.71 1.42 -8.96
N LEU A 233 -3.47 1.85 -8.75
CA LEU A 233 -2.30 0.97 -8.73
C LEU A 233 -2.10 0.45 -7.30
N VAL A 234 -2.11 -0.86 -7.14
CA VAL A 234 -1.81 -1.55 -5.88
C VAL A 234 -0.67 -2.54 -6.10
N GLY A 235 0.07 -2.87 -5.05
CA GLY A 235 1.17 -3.82 -5.17
C GLY A 235 2.24 -3.58 -4.11
N TYR A 236 3.21 -4.47 -4.07
CA TYR A 236 4.28 -4.44 -3.09
C TYR A 236 5.14 -3.16 -3.21
N THR A 237 5.86 -2.79 -2.14
CA THR A 237 6.85 -1.72 -2.20
C THR A 237 7.88 -2.02 -3.28
N ASN A 238 8.34 -0.99 -3.98
CA ASN A 238 9.32 -1.11 -5.07
C ASN A 238 8.91 -1.99 -6.26
N ALA A 239 7.62 -2.37 -6.40
CA ALA A 239 7.13 -3.06 -7.60
C ALA A 239 7.07 -2.18 -8.86
N GLY A 240 7.36 -0.89 -8.73
CA GLY A 240 7.39 0.08 -9.84
C GLY A 240 6.04 0.76 -10.10
N LYS A 241 5.14 0.85 -9.10
CA LYS A 241 3.83 1.53 -9.22
C LYS A 241 3.96 2.99 -9.64
N SER A 242 4.77 3.78 -8.93
CA SER A 242 4.98 5.20 -9.22
C SER A 242 5.68 5.42 -10.56
N SER A 243 6.59 4.54 -10.96
CA SER A 243 7.20 4.56 -12.30
C SER A 243 6.17 4.31 -13.38
N LEU A 244 5.31 3.29 -13.19
CA LEU A 244 4.22 2.97 -14.12
C LEU A 244 3.19 4.11 -14.20
N PHE A 245 2.84 4.71 -13.05
CA PHE A 245 1.98 5.89 -12.98
C PHE A 245 2.55 7.06 -13.78
N ASN A 246 3.83 7.39 -13.58
CA ASN A 246 4.50 8.46 -14.30
C ASN A 246 4.48 8.24 -15.81
N THR A 247 4.79 7.03 -16.24
CA THR A 247 4.83 6.70 -17.67
C THR A 247 3.44 6.75 -18.29
N LEU A 248 2.41 6.29 -17.61
CA LEU A 248 1.01 6.32 -18.11
C LEU A 248 0.40 7.73 -18.09
N THR A 249 0.76 8.57 -17.13
CA THR A 249 0.22 9.93 -16.99
C THR A 249 1.11 11.03 -17.56
N ARG A 250 2.32 10.70 -17.99
CA ARG A 250 3.37 11.64 -18.36
C ARG A 250 3.68 12.63 -17.23
N ALA A 251 3.60 12.15 -15.99
CA ALA A 251 3.87 12.93 -14.80
C ALA A 251 5.33 12.77 -14.37
N GLU A 252 5.80 13.67 -13.51
CA GLU A 252 7.12 13.63 -12.88
C GLU A 252 6.97 13.47 -11.36
N VAL A 253 6.16 12.50 -10.90
CA VAL A 253 6.13 12.15 -9.48
C VAL A 253 7.46 11.49 -9.12
N THR A 254 7.99 11.81 -7.95
CA THR A 254 9.27 11.26 -7.49
C THR A 254 9.20 9.74 -7.39
N ALA A 255 9.63 9.06 -8.45
CA ALA A 255 9.85 7.62 -8.45
C ALA A 255 11.33 7.38 -8.11
N LYS A 256 11.61 7.09 -6.84
CA LYS A 256 12.94 6.67 -6.38
C LYS A 256 12.95 5.17 -6.20
N ASP A 257 14.09 4.54 -6.43
CA ASP A 257 14.31 3.14 -6.09
C ASP A 257 14.49 2.98 -4.57
N MET A 258 13.42 3.26 -3.85
CA MET A 258 13.34 3.26 -2.39
C MET A 258 12.02 2.69 -1.94
N LEU A 259 12.04 1.92 -0.83
CA LEU A 259 10.83 1.42 -0.21
C LEU A 259 9.96 2.58 0.31
N PHE A 260 8.64 2.49 0.10
CA PHE A 260 7.67 3.54 0.45
C PHE A 260 7.98 4.91 -0.18
N ALA A 261 8.35 4.93 -1.46
CA ALA A 261 8.56 6.19 -2.18
C ALA A 261 7.30 7.07 -2.20
N THR A 262 6.11 6.46 -2.27
CA THR A 262 4.81 7.11 -2.22
C THR A 262 4.10 6.73 -0.92
N LEU A 263 3.70 7.71 -0.12
CA LEU A 263 2.84 7.56 1.04
C LEU A 263 1.48 8.24 0.82
N ASP A 264 1.50 9.47 0.35
CA ASP A 264 0.28 10.21 0.01
C ASP A 264 -0.18 9.82 -1.41
N PRO A 265 -1.44 9.43 -1.60
CA PRO A 265 -1.94 9.02 -2.91
C PRO A 265 -1.91 10.20 -3.89
N THR A 266 -1.51 9.92 -5.11
CA THR A 266 -1.48 10.91 -6.18
C THR A 266 -2.42 10.48 -7.29
N ALA A 267 -3.42 11.30 -7.61
CA ALA A 267 -4.40 11.03 -8.65
C ALA A 267 -4.25 12.00 -9.82
N ARG A 268 -4.28 11.48 -11.06
CA ARG A 268 -4.24 12.28 -12.28
C ARG A 268 -5.20 11.75 -13.34
N ALA A 269 -5.83 12.68 -14.05
CA ALA A 269 -6.59 12.32 -15.24
C ALA A 269 -5.64 11.99 -16.39
N THR A 270 -5.88 10.88 -17.05
CA THR A 270 -5.16 10.46 -18.26
C THR A 270 -6.15 10.01 -19.32
N LYS A 271 -5.72 10.00 -20.59
CA LYS A 271 -6.55 9.63 -21.72
C LYS A 271 -6.16 8.26 -22.23
N LEU A 272 -7.10 7.36 -22.31
CA LEU A 272 -6.91 6.03 -22.89
C LEU A 272 -6.86 6.08 -24.43
N PRO A 273 -6.37 5.04 -25.10
CA PRO A 273 -6.14 5.05 -26.57
C PRO A 273 -7.34 5.49 -27.41
N HIS A 274 -8.56 5.08 -27.06
CA HIS A 274 -9.77 5.44 -27.79
C HIS A 274 -10.44 6.72 -27.29
N GLY A 275 -9.73 7.49 -26.46
CA GLY A 275 -10.12 8.85 -26.07
C GLY A 275 -10.87 8.97 -24.76
N GLU A 276 -11.08 7.87 -24.05
CA GLU A 276 -11.72 7.88 -22.74
C GLU A 276 -10.80 8.50 -21.67
N ASN A 277 -11.38 9.37 -20.83
CA ASN A 277 -10.67 9.93 -19.69
C ASN A 277 -10.88 9.04 -18.48
N VAL A 278 -9.80 8.71 -17.79
CA VAL A 278 -9.81 7.96 -16.53
C VAL A 278 -8.97 8.70 -15.49
N ILE A 279 -9.28 8.48 -14.23
CA ILE A 279 -8.43 8.93 -13.12
C ILE A 279 -7.52 7.77 -12.75
N LEU A 280 -6.23 7.95 -12.94
CA LEU A 280 -5.21 7.00 -12.47
C LEU A 280 -4.75 7.45 -11.08
N SER A 281 -4.71 6.55 -10.10
CA SER A 281 -4.26 6.83 -8.73
C SER A 281 -3.09 5.93 -8.37
N ASP A 282 -1.96 6.54 -7.95
CA ASP A 282 -0.83 5.83 -7.34
C ASP A 282 -1.07 5.72 -5.84
N THR A 283 -0.91 4.53 -5.28
CA THR A 283 -1.15 4.26 -3.86
C THR A 283 0.12 3.88 -3.12
N VAL A 284 0.04 3.89 -1.79
CA VAL A 284 1.13 3.40 -0.93
C VAL A 284 1.46 1.94 -1.26
N GLY A 285 2.76 1.61 -1.24
CA GLY A 285 3.20 0.22 -1.41
C GLY A 285 2.93 -0.63 -0.18
N PHE A 286 2.51 -1.86 -0.39
CA PHE A 286 2.39 -2.85 0.68
C PHE A 286 3.73 -3.49 1.01
N ILE A 287 3.86 -4.00 2.21
CA ILE A 287 5.03 -4.72 2.69
C ILE A 287 4.57 -5.88 3.58
N SER A 288 5.40 -6.91 3.71
CA SER A 288 5.13 -8.04 4.58
C SER A 288 5.04 -7.62 6.05
N ASP A 289 4.28 -8.38 6.82
CA ASP A 289 4.13 -8.18 8.26
C ASP A 289 3.70 -6.75 8.64
N LEU A 290 2.88 -6.09 7.76
CA LEU A 290 2.36 -4.76 8.04
C LEU A 290 1.41 -4.82 9.25
N PRO A 291 1.69 -4.07 10.33
CA PRO A 291 0.84 -4.10 11.51
C PRO A 291 -0.59 -3.65 11.22
N THR A 292 -1.59 -4.37 11.71
CA THR A 292 -3.03 -4.07 11.52
C THR A 292 -3.40 -2.64 11.94
N ALA A 293 -2.72 -2.11 12.98
CA ALA A 293 -2.89 -0.72 13.40
C ALA A 293 -2.48 0.28 12.30
N LEU A 294 -1.46 -0.05 11.50
CA LEU A 294 -1.05 0.77 10.36
C LEU A 294 -2.01 0.62 9.19
N ILE A 295 -2.50 -0.58 8.90
CA ILE A 295 -3.51 -0.81 7.86
C ILE A 295 -4.75 0.05 8.14
N ALA A 296 -5.21 0.09 9.39
CA ALA A 296 -6.32 0.94 9.80
C ALA A 296 -6.03 2.45 9.63
N ALA A 297 -4.80 2.88 9.96
CA ALA A 297 -4.36 4.27 9.76
C ALA A 297 -4.31 4.66 8.29
N PHE A 298 -3.92 3.72 7.40
CA PHE A 298 -3.81 3.97 5.96
C PHE A 298 -5.10 3.71 5.17
N ARG A 299 -6.18 3.29 5.84
CA ARG A 299 -7.45 3.05 5.16
C ARG A 299 -7.90 4.24 4.30
N ALA A 300 -7.67 5.47 4.77
CA ALA A 300 -8.04 6.67 4.03
C ALA A 300 -7.12 6.95 2.82
N THR A 301 -5.83 6.58 2.87
CA THR A 301 -4.93 6.65 1.71
C THR A 301 -5.20 5.55 0.69
N LEU A 302 -5.84 4.46 1.12
CA LEU A 302 -6.26 3.34 0.28
C LEU A 302 -7.72 3.45 -0.18
N GLU A 303 -8.44 4.54 0.21
CA GLU A 303 -9.82 4.76 -0.24
C GLU A 303 -9.95 4.78 -1.76
N ASP A 304 -8.98 5.37 -2.47
CA ASP A 304 -8.97 5.36 -3.93
C ASP A 304 -8.89 3.93 -4.49
N ALA A 305 -8.20 3.02 -3.81
CA ALA A 305 -8.18 1.61 -4.17
C ALA A 305 -9.50 0.89 -3.83
N ILE A 306 -10.12 1.25 -2.69
CA ILE A 306 -11.42 0.69 -2.29
C ILE A 306 -12.50 1.06 -3.30
N GLU A 307 -12.47 2.28 -3.81
CA GLU A 307 -13.49 2.83 -4.72
C GLU A 307 -13.15 2.65 -6.20
N ALA A 308 -11.93 2.20 -6.54
CA ALA A 308 -11.52 2.06 -7.93
C ALA A 308 -12.43 1.09 -8.71
N ASP A 309 -12.77 1.47 -9.95
CA ASP A 309 -13.46 0.60 -10.89
C ASP A 309 -12.54 -0.54 -11.37
N VAL A 310 -11.23 -0.26 -11.46
CA VAL A 310 -10.20 -1.22 -11.86
C VAL A 310 -8.99 -1.08 -10.94
N LEU A 311 -8.47 -2.21 -10.46
CA LEU A 311 -7.23 -2.30 -9.71
C LEU A 311 -6.12 -2.88 -10.61
N LEU A 312 -5.01 -2.19 -10.69
CA LEU A 312 -3.79 -2.69 -11.32
C LEU A 312 -2.90 -3.29 -10.23
N HIS A 313 -2.89 -4.60 -10.09
CA HIS A 313 -1.99 -5.28 -9.17
C HIS A 313 -0.60 -5.40 -9.81
N VAL A 314 0.28 -4.45 -9.47
CA VAL A 314 1.63 -4.36 -10.02
C VAL A 314 2.59 -5.25 -9.23
N ARG A 315 3.21 -6.18 -9.93
CA ARG A 315 4.19 -7.13 -9.38
C ARG A 315 5.56 -6.92 -10.03
N ASP A 316 6.61 -7.01 -9.24
CA ASP A 316 7.97 -7.14 -9.73
C ASP A 316 8.25 -8.61 -10.05
N VAL A 317 8.22 -8.97 -11.34
CA VAL A 317 8.42 -10.38 -11.73
C VAL A 317 9.88 -10.79 -11.84
N SER A 318 10.81 -9.84 -11.71
CA SER A 318 12.24 -10.12 -11.60
C SER A 318 12.66 -10.52 -10.17
N HIS A 319 11.77 -10.31 -9.18
CA HIS A 319 12.08 -10.59 -7.78
C HIS A 319 11.83 -12.06 -7.44
N VAL A 320 12.78 -12.69 -6.71
CA VAL A 320 12.71 -14.10 -6.34
C VAL A 320 11.46 -14.47 -5.52
N ASP A 321 10.97 -13.55 -4.70
CA ASP A 321 9.78 -13.72 -3.85
C ASP A 321 8.52 -13.07 -4.46
N SER A 322 8.46 -12.86 -5.78
CA SER A 322 7.34 -12.18 -6.45
C SER A 322 5.97 -12.79 -6.14
N GLU A 323 5.89 -14.12 -6.03
CA GLU A 323 4.64 -14.82 -5.70
C GLU A 323 4.23 -14.58 -4.24
N ALA A 324 5.17 -14.68 -3.30
CA ALA A 324 4.90 -14.44 -1.89
C ALA A 324 4.50 -12.97 -1.63
N GLN A 325 5.14 -12.02 -2.33
CA GLN A 325 4.75 -10.62 -2.29
C GLN A 325 3.33 -10.39 -2.83
N ALA A 326 2.92 -11.12 -3.86
CA ALA A 326 1.58 -11.04 -4.40
C ALA A 326 0.52 -11.58 -3.43
N GLU A 327 0.83 -12.67 -2.70
CA GLU A 327 -0.03 -13.21 -1.65
C GLU A 327 -0.20 -12.21 -0.50
N ASP A 328 0.88 -11.58 -0.01
CA ASP A 328 0.82 -10.55 1.04
C ASP A 328 -0.06 -9.36 0.62
N VAL A 329 0.06 -8.90 -0.62
CA VAL A 329 -0.81 -7.85 -1.16
C VAL A 329 -2.26 -8.29 -1.17
N GLY A 330 -2.53 -9.52 -1.61
CA GLY A 330 -3.87 -10.10 -1.62
C GLY A 330 -4.49 -10.18 -0.22
N ASP A 331 -3.68 -10.54 0.80
CA ASP A 331 -4.11 -10.61 2.19
C ASP A 331 -4.51 -9.23 2.72
N VAL A 332 -3.70 -8.22 2.48
CA VAL A 332 -4.01 -6.83 2.90
C VAL A 332 -5.25 -6.30 2.17
N LEU A 333 -5.41 -6.56 0.87
CA LEU A 333 -6.61 -6.15 0.13
C LEU A 333 -7.87 -6.82 0.71
N ARG A 334 -7.81 -8.10 1.09
CA ARG A 334 -8.92 -8.81 1.76
C ARG A 334 -9.24 -8.24 3.14
N GLU A 335 -8.21 -7.87 3.92
CA GLU A 335 -8.38 -7.23 5.24
C GLU A 335 -9.05 -5.86 5.12
N LEU A 336 -8.77 -5.12 4.04
CA LEU A 336 -9.43 -3.86 3.70
C LEU A 336 -10.87 -4.04 3.18
N GLY A 337 -11.33 -5.28 2.98
CA GLY A 337 -12.64 -5.59 2.43
C GLY A 337 -12.74 -5.34 0.91
N ILE A 338 -11.61 -5.30 0.22
CA ILE A 338 -11.58 -5.17 -1.23
C ILE A 338 -11.78 -6.57 -1.85
N GLU A 339 -12.84 -6.71 -2.62
CA GLU A 339 -13.06 -7.94 -3.38
C GLU A 339 -11.99 -8.09 -4.46
N THR A 340 -11.18 -9.16 -4.33
CA THR A 340 -10.12 -9.50 -5.28
C THR A 340 -10.66 -10.38 -6.42
N THR A 341 -11.80 -9.99 -6.99
CA THR A 341 -12.37 -10.73 -8.12
C THR A 341 -11.57 -10.45 -9.40
N ALA A 342 -11.47 -11.45 -10.24
CA ALA A 342 -10.84 -11.34 -11.56
C ALA A 342 -11.47 -10.23 -12.42
N GLU A 343 -12.72 -9.86 -12.15
CA GLU A 343 -13.42 -8.78 -12.87
C GLU A 343 -12.91 -7.40 -12.52
N ARG A 344 -12.38 -7.19 -11.32
CA ARG A 344 -11.90 -5.89 -10.83
C ARG A 344 -10.40 -5.73 -10.92
N ILE A 345 -9.64 -6.81 -10.88
CA ILE A 345 -8.17 -6.79 -10.85
C ILE A 345 -7.61 -7.10 -12.24
N ILE A 346 -6.63 -6.31 -12.66
CA ILE A 346 -5.70 -6.62 -13.75
C ILE A 346 -4.34 -6.87 -13.13
N GLU A 347 -3.81 -8.07 -13.29
CA GLU A 347 -2.48 -8.40 -12.84
C GLU A 347 -1.44 -7.85 -13.85
N VAL A 348 -0.49 -7.04 -13.34
CA VAL A 348 0.53 -6.37 -14.15
C VAL A 348 1.90 -6.87 -13.73
N TRP A 349 2.56 -7.60 -14.60
CA TRP A 349 3.89 -8.14 -14.42
C TRP A 349 4.91 -7.12 -14.90
N ASN A 350 5.42 -6.32 -13.97
CA ASN A 350 6.34 -5.22 -14.26
C ASN A 350 7.81 -5.63 -14.13
N LYS A 351 8.70 -4.78 -14.62
CA LYS A 351 10.15 -4.94 -14.70
C LYS A 351 10.58 -6.05 -15.67
N ALA A 352 9.84 -6.20 -16.77
CA ALA A 352 10.18 -7.14 -17.84
C ALA A 352 11.59 -6.91 -18.46
N ASP A 353 12.11 -5.70 -18.32
CA ASP A 353 13.46 -5.31 -18.76
C ASP A 353 14.58 -5.96 -17.94
N LEU A 354 14.30 -6.46 -16.74
CA LEU A 354 15.26 -7.15 -15.87
C LEU A 354 15.26 -8.68 -16.05
N LEU A 355 14.34 -9.23 -16.84
CA LEU A 355 14.23 -10.66 -17.10
C LEU A 355 15.24 -11.11 -18.17
N ASP A 356 15.82 -12.28 -17.97
CA ASP A 356 16.54 -12.94 -19.05
C ASP A 356 15.56 -13.51 -20.10
N ASP A 357 16.10 -13.94 -21.26
CA ASP A 357 15.28 -14.40 -22.39
C ASP A 357 14.49 -15.67 -22.07
N ASP A 358 15.02 -16.55 -21.22
CA ASP A 358 14.37 -17.82 -20.82
C ASP A 358 13.20 -17.54 -19.86
N GLU A 359 13.42 -16.74 -18.83
CA GLU A 359 12.38 -16.31 -17.88
C GLU A 359 11.27 -15.55 -18.59
N ARG A 360 11.66 -14.63 -19.48
CA ARG A 360 10.72 -13.86 -20.28
C ARG A 360 9.83 -14.75 -21.15
N THR A 361 10.43 -15.71 -21.84
CA THR A 361 9.71 -16.68 -22.68
C THR A 361 8.77 -17.53 -21.82
N ARG A 362 9.23 -17.97 -20.65
CA ARG A 362 8.41 -18.71 -19.68
C ARG A 362 7.18 -17.92 -19.23
N LEU A 363 7.36 -16.66 -18.83
CA LEU A 363 6.27 -15.80 -18.37
C LEU A 363 5.30 -15.47 -19.50
N MET A 364 5.78 -15.21 -20.71
CA MET A 364 4.94 -15.03 -21.89
C MET A 364 4.09 -16.27 -22.19
N ASN A 365 4.67 -17.47 -22.08
CA ASN A 365 3.94 -18.72 -22.25
C ASN A 365 2.88 -18.94 -21.17
N LEU A 366 3.19 -18.60 -19.92
CA LEU A 366 2.23 -18.68 -18.81
C LEU A 366 1.06 -17.70 -19.02
N SER A 367 1.32 -16.46 -19.43
CA SER A 367 0.31 -15.49 -19.79
C SER A 367 -0.52 -15.96 -20.99
N GLY A 368 0.12 -16.51 -22.02
CA GLY A 368 -0.56 -17.08 -23.19
C GLY A 368 -1.41 -18.31 -22.87
N GLN A 369 -0.97 -19.20 -21.97
CA GLN A 369 -1.75 -20.34 -21.51
C GLN A 369 -2.93 -19.92 -20.63
N ALA A 370 -2.78 -18.92 -19.79
CA ALA A 370 -3.86 -18.35 -19.01
C ALA A 370 -4.93 -17.75 -19.93
N LYS A 371 -4.51 -17.07 -21.01
CA LYS A 371 -5.37 -16.54 -22.04
C LYS A 371 -6.14 -17.64 -22.80
N ALA A 372 -5.49 -18.77 -23.11
CA ALA A 372 -6.10 -19.90 -23.82
C ALA A 372 -7.07 -20.73 -22.95
N ARG A 373 -6.85 -20.77 -21.64
CA ARG A 373 -7.71 -21.50 -20.67
C ARG A 373 -8.97 -20.73 -20.29
N ASN A 374 -8.89 -19.41 -20.30
CA ASN A 374 -10.02 -18.55 -20.03
C ASN A 374 -10.57 -18.07 -21.37
N ASP A 375 -11.78 -18.46 -21.72
CA ASP A 375 -12.53 -17.97 -22.88
C ASP A 375 -12.71 -16.44 -22.86
N ARG A 376 -12.36 -15.81 -21.75
CA ARG A 376 -12.34 -14.37 -21.53
C ARG A 376 -10.90 -13.89 -21.58
N ASP A 377 -10.52 -13.31 -22.70
CA ASP A 377 -9.21 -12.66 -23.00
C ASP A 377 -8.72 -11.65 -21.93
N SER A 378 -9.44 -11.56 -20.81
CA SER A 378 -9.39 -10.49 -19.84
C SER A 378 -8.70 -10.80 -18.53
N ASP A 379 -8.38 -12.04 -18.22
CA ASP A 379 -7.85 -12.41 -16.91
C ASP A 379 -6.36 -12.79 -16.93
N ALA A 380 -5.76 -12.85 -18.12
CA ALA A 380 -4.32 -13.10 -18.25
C ALA A 380 -3.49 -11.90 -17.76
N PRO A 381 -2.38 -12.13 -17.05
CA PRO A 381 -1.46 -11.06 -16.65
C PRO A 381 -0.90 -10.31 -17.85
N VAL A 382 -0.60 -9.03 -17.68
CA VAL A 382 0.03 -8.20 -18.71
C VAL A 382 1.49 -7.95 -18.34
N LEU A 383 2.42 -8.44 -19.17
CA LEU A 383 3.85 -8.21 -19.01
C LEU A 383 4.21 -6.81 -19.51
N VAL A 384 4.88 -6.01 -18.66
CA VAL A 384 5.24 -4.62 -18.96
C VAL A 384 6.62 -4.27 -18.42
N SER A 385 7.22 -3.23 -18.99
CA SER A 385 8.31 -2.49 -18.37
C SER A 385 7.92 -1.01 -18.27
N ALA A 386 7.76 -0.54 -17.06
CA ALA A 386 7.51 0.88 -16.80
C ALA A 386 8.69 1.77 -17.24
N LEU A 387 9.90 1.22 -17.28
CA LEU A 387 11.13 1.92 -17.66
C LEU A 387 11.25 2.09 -19.18
N THR A 388 11.07 1.01 -19.95
CA THR A 388 11.23 1.00 -21.40
C THR A 388 9.96 1.35 -22.17
N GLY A 389 8.80 1.28 -21.52
CA GLY A 389 7.48 1.47 -22.14
C GLY A 389 6.92 0.22 -22.81
N GLU A 390 7.62 -0.92 -22.72
CA GLU A 390 7.16 -2.18 -23.28
C GLU A 390 5.83 -2.63 -22.63
N GLY A 391 4.91 -3.18 -23.44
CA GLY A 391 3.63 -3.73 -22.98
C GLY A 391 2.59 -2.68 -22.57
N LEU A 392 2.91 -1.38 -22.48
CA LEU A 392 1.99 -0.35 -22.01
C LEU A 392 0.79 -0.16 -22.94
N ALA A 393 0.96 -0.33 -24.25
CA ALA A 393 -0.16 -0.28 -25.20
C ALA A 393 -1.19 -1.42 -24.93
N ALA A 394 -0.69 -2.62 -24.64
CA ALA A 394 -1.55 -3.76 -24.26
C ALA A 394 -2.24 -3.53 -22.91
N LEU A 395 -1.53 -2.95 -21.94
CA LEU A 395 -2.08 -2.62 -20.62
C LEU A 395 -3.20 -1.58 -20.73
N THR A 396 -2.98 -0.47 -21.45
CA THR A 396 -4.00 0.58 -21.63
C THR A 396 -5.22 0.07 -22.37
N ALA A 397 -5.05 -0.75 -23.42
CA ALA A 397 -6.16 -1.41 -24.10
C ALA A 397 -6.93 -2.37 -23.17
N ARG A 398 -6.22 -3.09 -22.27
CA ARG A 398 -6.83 -3.96 -21.28
C ARG A 398 -7.65 -3.19 -20.23
N ILE A 399 -7.13 -2.05 -19.75
CA ILE A 399 -7.84 -1.15 -18.84
C ILE A 399 -9.13 -0.67 -19.49
N GLU A 400 -9.06 -0.19 -20.73
CA GLU A 400 -10.20 0.31 -21.49
C GLU A 400 -11.26 -0.78 -21.71
N ALA A 401 -10.84 -1.98 -22.10
CA ALA A 401 -11.75 -3.12 -22.25
C ALA A 401 -12.43 -3.50 -20.91
N ARG A 402 -11.71 -3.40 -19.78
CA ARG A 402 -12.24 -3.72 -18.47
C ARG A 402 -13.29 -2.70 -18.03
N ILE A 403 -13.00 -1.40 -18.16
CA ILE A 403 -13.94 -0.31 -17.87
C ILE A 403 -15.18 -0.44 -18.78
N GLY A 404 -14.96 -0.76 -20.05
CA GLY A 404 -16.04 -0.92 -21.02
C GLY A 404 -17.02 -2.07 -20.71
N ARG A 405 -16.64 -3.06 -19.90
CA ARG A 405 -17.51 -4.20 -19.57
C ARG A 405 -18.77 -3.84 -18.81
N HIS A 406 -18.74 -2.80 -18.01
CA HIS A 406 -19.90 -2.33 -17.24
C HIS A 406 -20.84 -1.44 -18.05
N ARG A 407 -20.53 -1.16 -19.33
CA ARG A 407 -21.31 -0.31 -20.20
C ARG A 407 -22.26 -1.14 -21.05
N ALA A 408 -23.48 -0.66 -21.19
CA ALA A 408 -24.44 -1.27 -22.07
C ALA A 408 -24.10 -0.98 -23.54
N SER A 409 -24.14 -2.01 -24.38
CA SER A 409 -23.93 -1.88 -25.81
C SER A 409 -25.30 -1.88 -26.53
N PHE A 410 -25.44 -1.01 -27.53
CA PHE A 410 -26.68 -0.86 -28.29
C PHE A 410 -26.36 -0.83 -29.77
N ALA A 411 -27.27 -1.40 -30.55
CA ALA A 411 -27.35 -1.18 -32.00
C ALA A 411 -28.32 -0.04 -32.28
N VAL A 412 -27.88 0.93 -33.07
CA VAL A 412 -28.67 2.10 -33.47
C VAL A 412 -28.62 2.19 -34.97
N SER A 413 -29.78 2.36 -35.60
CA SER A 413 -29.90 2.64 -37.05
C SER A 413 -30.31 4.09 -37.22
N LEU A 414 -29.54 4.84 -37.98
CA LEU A 414 -29.79 6.26 -38.25
C LEU A 414 -30.06 6.47 -39.75
N PRO A 415 -31.12 7.17 -40.10
CA PRO A 415 -31.34 7.59 -41.48
C PRO A 415 -30.25 8.60 -41.89
N PRO A 416 -29.91 8.72 -43.19
CA PRO A 416 -28.84 9.58 -43.67
C PRO A 416 -29.03 11.07 -43.35
N GLU A 417 -30.25 11.47 -43.07
CA GLU A 417 -30.64 12.87 -42.81
C GLU A 417 -30.43 13.28 -41.37
N ASP A 418 -30.22 12.33 -40.42
CA ASP A 418 -30.12 12.63 -38.99
C ASP A 418 -28.68 12.84 -38.53
N GLY A 419 -28.01 13.84 -39.09
CA GLY A 419 -26.69 14.26 -38.69
C GLY A 419 -26.60 14.75 -37.23
N ALA A 420 -27.71 15.28 -36.67
CA ALA A 420 -27.78 15.73 -35.29
C ALA A 420 -27.75 14.55 -34.30
N ALA A 421 -28.40 13.43 -34.64
CA ALA A 421 -28.33 12.21 -33.86
C ALA A 421 -26.94 11.60 -33.92
N LEU A 422 -26.33 11.57 -35.09
CA LEU A 422 -24.96 11.07 -35.26
C LEU A 422 -23.96 11.89 -34.45
N ASN A 423 -24.01 13.22 -34.48
CA ASN A 423 -23.15 14.08 -33.71
C ASN A 423 -23.33 13.84 -32.21
N TRP A 424 -24.57 13.71 -31.74
CA TRP A 424 -24.84 13.40 -30.33
C TRP A 424 -24.21 12.08 -29.90
N LEU A 425 -24.26 11.05 -30.76
CA LEU A 425 -23.64 9.75 -30.47
C LEU A 425 -22.11 9.88 -30.38
N TYR A 426 -21.48 10.66 -31.27
CA TYR A 426 -20.04 10.92 -31.20
C TYR A 426 -19.62 11.66 -29.90
N GLU A 427 -20.46 12.54 -29.38
CA GLU A 427 -20.20 13.28 -28.14
C GLU A 427 -20.48 12.48 -26.85
N ASN A 428 -21.40 11.51 -26.91
CA ASN A 428 -21.95 10.89 -25.71
C ASN A 428 -21.78 9.38 -25.62
N ALA A 429 -21.40 8.70 -26.70
CA ALA A 429 -21.23 7.26 -26.77
C ALA A 429 -19.91 6.89 -27.46
N GLU A 430 -19.38 5.72 -27.15
CA GLU A 430 -18.26 5.11 -27.85
C GLU A 430 -18.80 4.32 -29.04
N ILE A 431 -18.31 4.60 -30.26
CA ILE A 431 -18.74 3.88 -31.46
C ILE A 431 -17.83 2.68 -31.66
N LEU A 432 -18.39 1.48 -31.54
CA LEU A 432 -17.68 0.20 -31.66
C LEU A 432 -17.56 -0.28 -33.10
N ASP A 433 -18.64 -0.10 -33.87
CA ASP A 433 -18.73 -0.47 -35.29
C ASP A 433 -19.63 0.51 -36.05
N ARG A 434 -19.32 0.72 -37.34
CA ARG A 434 -20.08 1.58 -38.21
C ARG A 434 -20.20 0.94 -39.58
N ARG A 435 -21.44 0.70 -40.03
CA ARG A 435 -21.75 0.17 -41.34
C ARG A 435 -22.75 1.09 -42.02
N ALA A 436 -22.53 1.37 -43.30
CA ALA A 436 -23.47 2.12 -44.12
C ALA A 436 -24.12 1.15 -45.11
N GLU A 437 -25.44 1.17 -45.22
CA GLU A 437 -26.17 0.46 -46.25
C GLU A 437 -26.24 1.24 -47.55
N ALA A 438 -26.68 0.58 -48.64
CA ALA A 438 -26.75 1.17 -49.97
C ALA A 438 -27.76 2.33 -50.08
N ASP A 439 -28.74 2.38 -49.19
CA ASP A 439 -29.74 3.44 -49.05
C ASP A 439 -29.27 4.65 -48.24
N GLY A 440 -28.03 4.59 -47.71
CA GLY A 440 -27.41 5.62 -46.87
C GLY A 440 -27.73 5.48 -45.38
N THR A 441 -28.49 4.49 -44.92
CA THR A 441 -28.76 4.22 -43.52
C THR A 441 -27.47 3.79 -42.82
N LEU A 442 -27.19 4.40 -41.66
CA LEU A 442 -26.02 4.09 -40.83
C LEU A 442 -26.42 3.15 -39.69
N HIS A 443 -25.84 1.97 -39.68
CA HIS A 443 -25.90 1.05 -38.53
C HIS A 443 -24.68 1.22 -37.66
N LEU A 444 -24.93 1.58 -36.41
CA LEU A 444 -23.87 1.83 -35.39
C LEU A 444 -24.03 0.82 -34.28
N ALA A 445 -22.94 0.14 -33.94
CA ALA A 445 -22.83 -0.50 -32.66
C ALA A 445 -22.12 0.49 -31.68
N ILE A 446 -22.78 0.81 -30.60
CA ILE A 446 -22.31 1.81 -29.66
C ILE A 446 -22.22 1.23 -28.24
N ARG A 447 -21.38 1.81 -27.45
CA ARG A 447 -21.29 1.55 -26.01
C ARG A 447 -21.52 2.87 -25.26
N ILE A 448 -22.38 2.84 -24.23
CA ILE A 448 -22.76 4.04 -23.50
C ILE A 448 -22.54 3.89 -22.01
N ALA A 449 -22.12 4.98 -21.39
CA ALA A 449 -21.91 5.02 -19.93
C ALA A 449 -23.25 4.93 -19.19
N PRO A 450 -23.32 4.25 -18.02
CA PRO A 450 -24.58 4.02 -17.29
C PRO A 450 -25.34 5.31 -16.98
N GLU A 451 -24.63 6.40 -16.69
CA GLU A 451 -25.23 7.69 -16.35
C GLU A 451 -25.93 8.35 -17.56
N LYS A 452 -25.47 8.04 -18.76
CA LYS A 452 -26.04 8.57 -20.02
C LYS A 452 -27.09 7.66 -20.61
N GLU A 453 -27.18 6.40 -20.16
CA GLU A 453 -28.13 5.40 -20.67
C GLU A 453 -29.62 5.90 -20.65
N PRO A 454 -30.12 6.51 -19.55
CA PRO A 454 -31.51 7.01 -19.55
C PRO A 454 -31.77 8.10 -20.59
N ARG A 455 -30.82 9.02 -20.80
CA ARG A 455 -30.95 10.08 -21.82
C ARG A 455 -30.84 9.52 -23.23
N PHE A 456 -29.99 8.52 -23.41
CA PHE A 456 -29.87 7.81 -24.67
C PHE A 456 -31.15 7.08 -25.03
N LEU A 457 -31.70 6.26 -24.13
CA LEU A 457 -32.95 5.50 -24.39
C LEU A 457 -34.15 6.42 -24.67
N ASN A 458 -34.20 7.58 -24.00
CA ASN A 458 -35.24 8.58 -24.30
C ASN A 458 -35.10 9.18 -25.70
N ARG A 459 -33.88 9.35 -26.20
CA ARG A 459 -33.63 9.93 -27.54
C ARG A 459 -33.68 8.89 -28.64
N PHE A 460 -33.23 7.69 -28.39
CA PHE A 460 -33.13 6.58 -29.35
C PHE A 460 -34.00 5.40 -28.89
N SER A 461 -35.31 5.62 -28.83
CA SER A 461 -36.26 4.60 -28.36
C SER A 461 -36.27 3.32 -29.20
N ALA A 462 -35.80 3.39 -30.45
CA ALA A 462 -35.67 2.25 -31.37
C ALA A 462 -34.31 1.51 -31.21
N ALA A 463 -33.43 1.98 -30.33
CA ALA A 463 -32.14 1.33 -30.10
C ALA A 463 -32.31 -0.07 -29.49
N ARG A 464 -31.67 -1.05 -30.08
CA ARG A 464 -31.71 -2.44 -29.61
C ARG A 464 -30.49 -2.68 -28.70
N ARG A 465 -30.72 -3.10 -27.46
CA ARG A 465 -29.66 -3.55 -26.58
C ARG A 465 -28.98 -4.79 -27.19
N LEU A 466 -27.70 -4.72 -27.36
CA LEU A 466 -26.91 -5.88 -27.78
C LEU A 466 -26.67 -6.71 -26.53
N ASP A 467 -27.22 -7.93 -26.51
CA ASP A 467 -26.89 -8.88 -25.43
C ASP A 467 -25.40 -9.14 -25.50
N ARG A 468 -24.80 -9.27 -24.35
CA ARG A 468 -23.38 -9.68 -24.20
C ARG A 468 -23.22 -11.00 -24.97
N SER A 469 -22.55 -10.97 -26.11
CA SER A 469 -22.09 -12.21 -26.74
C SER A 469 -21.34 -13.00 -25.68
N ALA A 470 -21.82 -14.18 -25.38
CA ALA A 470 -21.31 -15.10 -24.39
C ALA A 470 -19.82 -15.42 -24.62
#